data_886e5cac0d8f89dc03bb2787e6db43ae
#
_entry.id   886e5cac0d8f89dc03bb2787e6db43ae
#
_cell.length_a   1.000
_cell.length_b   1.000
_cell.length_c   1.000
_cell.angle_alpha   90.00
_cell.angle_beta   90.00
_cell.angle_gamma   90.00
#
_symmetry.space_group_name_H-M   'P 1'
#
loop_
_entity.id
_entity.type
_entity.pdbx_description
1 polymer ?
#
loop_
_entity_poly.entity_id
_entity_poly.type
_entity_poly.pdbx_seq_one_letter_code
_entity_poly.pdbx_strand_id
1 'polypeptide(L)'
;MLFLASQSPRRSELLRQLELDFGVLDVDVPERREPGEPAIDYVSRVAREKAGAGLLQVVAVPGAIVIGADTEVVLDDEVFGKPVDAADAARMLRRLSGRVHRVVSVVWAISAGDEERALSESMVQFSDLTDAQIAAYVATDEPFGKAGAYAIQGRAAAFIRRLDGSYSGVMGLPLHETATLLRHFDPR
;
A
#
# COMPACT_ATOMS: atom_id res chain seq x y z
N MET A 1 -17.80 8.38 12.48
CA MET A 1 -18.06 7.48 11.32
C MET A 1 -16.78 7.31 10.52
N LEU A 2 -16.37 6.07 10.21
CA LEU A 2 -15.11 5.75 9.53
C LEU A 2 -15.30 5.66 8.01
N PHE A 3 -14.31 6.14 7.27
CA PHE A 3 -14.25 6.04 5.80
C PHE A 3 -12.86 5.62 5.34
N LEU A 4 -12.80 4.87 4.24
CA LEU A 4 -11.57 4.49 3.56
C LEU A 4 -11.48 5.21 2.21
N ALA A 5 -10.53 6.13 2.07
CA ALA A 5 -10.23 6.85 0.83
C ALA A 5 -9.32 6.00 -0.07
N SER A 6 -9.88 4.94 -0.67
CA SER A 6 -9.14 4.03 -1.54
C SER A 6 -10.07 3.17 -2.38
N GLN A 7 -9.78 3.07 -3.68
CA GLN A 7 -10.43 2.13 -4.61
C GLN A 7 -9.83 0.71 -4.53
N SER A 8 -8.79 0.48 -3.72
CA SER A 8 -8.14 -0.83 -3.63
C SER A 8 -9.03 -1.86 -2.94
N PRO A 9 -9.49 -2.93 -3.64
CA PRO A 9 -10.29 -3.98 -3.01
C PRO A 9 -9.56 -4.67 -1.86
N ARG A 10 -8.23 -4.79 -1.97
CA ARG A 10 -7.38 -5.40 -0.94
C ARG A 10 -7.39 -4.61 0.37
N ARG A 11 -7.32 -3.27 0.29
CA ARG A 11 -7.39 -2.42 1.48
C ARG A 11 -8.75 -2.51 2.17
N SER A 12 -9.83 -2.55 1.38
CA SER A 12 -11.17 -2.76 1.92
C SER A 12 -11.32 -4.14 2.57
N GLU A 13 -10.76 -5.19 1.97
CA GLU A 13 -10.76 -6.55 2.54
C GLU A 13 -9.98 -6.60 3.86
N LEU A 14 -8.78 -6.01 3.89
CA LEU A 14 -7.97 -5.92 5.10
C LEU A 14 -8.67 -5.14 6.21
N LEU A 15 -9.23 -3.98 5.89
CA LEU A 15 -9.91 -3.15 6.91
C LEU A 15 -11.14 -3.84 7.51
N ARG A 16 -11.87 -4.66 6.72
CA ARG A 16 -12.99 -5.48 7.24
C ARG A 16 -12.54 -6.49 8.31
N GLN A 17 -11.28 -6.95 8.29
CA GLN A 17 -10.76 -7.87 9.31
C GLN A 17 -10.68 -7.24 10.70
N LEU A 18 -10.74 -5.91 10.80
CA LEU A 18 -10.84 -5.21 12.08
C LEU A 18 -12.28 -5.12 12.61
N GLU A 19 -13.24 -5.72 11.90
CA GLU A 19 -14.68 -5.74 12.25
C GLU A 19 -15.27 -4.33 12.47
N LEU A 20 -14.75 -3.34 11.73
CA LEU A 20 -15.19 -1.95 11.78
C LEU A 20 -16.15 -1.66 10.62
N ASP A 21 -17.22 -0.93 10.92
CA ASP A 21 -18.08 -0.38 9.87
C ASP A 21 -17.44 0.85 9.24
N PHE A 22 -17.31 0.86 7.91
CA PHE A 22 -16.75 1.98 7.17
C PHE A 22 -17.38 2.18 5.80
N GLY A 23 -17.40 3.42 5.34
CA GLY A 23 -17.71 3.77 3.95
C GLY A 23 -16.44 3.75 3.09
N VAL A 24 -16.60 3.53 1.78
CA VAL A 24 -15.51 3.65 0.80
C VAL A 24 -15.71 4.93 0.01
N LEU A 25 -14.64 5.72 -0.10
CA LEU A 25 -14.62 6.97 -0.87
C LEU A 25 -13.74 6.78 -2.11
N ASP A 26 -14.27 7.22 -3.23
CA ASP A 26 -13.52 7.28 -4.48
C ASP A 26 -12.73 8.58 -4.53
N VAL A 27 -11.40 8.47 -4.49
CA VAL A 27 -10.48 9.60 -4.54
C VAL A 27 -9.49 9.39 -5.68
N ASP A 28 -9.25 10.45 -6.42
CA ASP A 28 -8.22 10.52 -7.46
C ASP A 28 -7.13 11.51 -7.00
N VAL A 29 -5.97 10.95 -6.67
CA VAL A 29 -4.80 11.71 -6.21
C VAL A 29 -3.61 11.29 -7.07
N PRO A 30 -2.83 12.26 -7.59
CA PRO A 30 -1.65 11.97 -8.39
C PRO A 30 -0.60 11.19 -7.60
N GLU A 31 -0.35 9.94 -7.98
CA GLU A 31 0.71 9.09 -7.39
C GLU A 31 2.02 9.33 -8.15
N ARG A 32 2.62 10.50 -7.97
CA ARG A 32 3.87 10.88 -8.65
C ARG A 32 4.92 11.37 -7.66
N ARG A 33 6.06 10.67 -7.63
CA ARG A 33 7.21 11.02 -6.80
C ARG A 33 7.90 12.26 -7.39
N GLU A 34 8.25 13.21 -6.52
CA GLU A 34 9.02 14.39 -6.91
C GLU A 34 10.52 14.06 -7.03
N PRO A 35 11.28 14.82 -7.83
CA PRO A 35 12.72 14.62 -7.93
C PRO A 35 13.41 14.80 -6.58
N GLY A 36 14.15 13.78 -6.14
CA GLY A 36 14.87 13.79 -4.86
C GLY A 36 14.01 13.55 -3.62
N GLU A 37 12.70 13.35 -3.74
CA GLU A 37 11.81 13.05 -2.62
C GLU A 37 12.18 11.67 -2.02
N PRO A 38 12.46 11.55 -0.70
CA PRO A 38 12.67 10.27 -0.06
C PRO A 38 11.43 9.36 -0.19
N ALA A 39 11.64 8.05 -0.34
CA ALA A 39 10.52 7.11 -0.57
C ALA A 39 9.45 7.17 0.53
N ILE A 40 9.86 7.26 1.81
CA ILE A 40 8.93 7.36 2.94
C ILE A 40 8.10 8.65 2.88
N ASP A 41 8.72 9.77 2.51
CA ASP A 41 8.04 11.06 2.43
C ASP A 41 7.02 11.05 1.28
N TYR A 42 7.40 10.47 0.13
CA TYR A 42 6.51 10.27 -1.01
C TYR A 42 5.28 9.44 -0.64
N VAL A 43 5.47 8.26 -0.06
CA VAL A 43 4.37 7.35 0.35
C VAL A 43 3.49 8.03 1.40
N SER A 44 4.11 8.75 2.36
CA SER A 44 3.39 9.48 3.40
C SER A 44 2.56 10.63 2.83
N ARG A 45 3.12 11.41 1.91
CA ARG A 45 2.42 12.51 1.25
C ARG A 45 1.21 12.00 0.47
N VAL A 46 1.39 11.00 -0.37
CA VAL A 46 0.29 10.42 -1.18
C VAL A 46 -0.81 9.83 -0.29
N ALA A 47 -0.45 9.13 0.79
CA ALA A 47 -1.44 8.60 1.75
C ALA A 47 -2.23 9.73 2.43
N ARG A 48 -1.55 10.82 2.84
CA ARG A 48 -2.19 11.98 3.47
C ARG A 48 -3.11 12.72 2.50
N GLU A 49 -2.66 12.93 1.26
CA GLU A 49 -3.46 13.56 0.20
C GLU A 49 -4.74 12.76 -0.09
N LYS A 50 -4.67 11.41 -0.12
CA LYS A 50 -5.85 10.55 -0.25
C LYS A 50 -6.83 10.74 0.92
N ALA A 51 -6.33 10.73 2.15
CA ALA A 51 -7.18 10.94 3.33
C ALA A 51 -7.82 12.33 3.32
N GLY A 52 -7.06 13.38 2.99
CA GLY A 52 -7.55 14.75 2.89
C GLY A 52 -8.60 14.93 1.79
N ALA A 53 -8.35 14.37 0.60
CA ALA A 53 -9.33 14.38 -0.49
C ALA A 53 -10.64 13.67 -0.11
N GLY A 54 -10.53 12.54 0.60
CA GLY A 54 -11.70 11.85 1.13
C GLY A 54 -12.43 12.67 2.20
N LEU A 55 -11.72 13.34 3.10
CA LEU A 55 -12.35 14.16 4.14
C LEU A 55 -13.18 15.30 3.55
N LEU A 56 -12.73 15.90 2.45
CA LEU A 56 -13.51 16.91 1.73
C LEU A 56 -14.84 16.39 1.20
N GLN A 57 -14.92 15.11 0.80
CA GLN A 57 -16.19 14.51 0.33
C GLN A 57 -17.19 14.28 1.46
N VAL A 58 -16.73 14.14 2.70
CA VAL A 58 -17.57 13.82 3.86
C VAL A 58 -17.56 14.94 4.91
N VAL A 59 -17.19 16.16 4.54
CA VAL A 59 -17.06 17.32 5.43
C VAL A 59 -18.36 17.62 6.21
N ALA A 60 -19.52 17.28 5.64
CA ALA A 60 -20.83 17.45 6.28
C ALA A 60 -21.20 16.33 7.26
N VAL A 61 -20.38 15.27 7.38
CA VAL A 61 -20.64 14.14 8.28
C VAL A 61 -19.98 14.42 9.64
N PRO A 62 -20.74 14.66 10.72
CA PRO A 62 -20.16 14.94 12.01
C PRO A 62 -19.32 13.75 12.52
N GLY A 63 -18.11 14.04 13.04
CA GLY A 63 -17.21 13.01 13.55
C GLY A 63 -16.67 12.06 12.49
N ALA A 64 -16.63 12.48 11.21
CA ALA A 64 -15.99 11.71 10.15
C ALA A 64 -14.49 11.55 10.41
N ILE A 65 -14.01 10.32 10.28
CA ILE A 65 -12.59 9.94 10.29
C ILE A 65 -12.30 9.27 8.95
N VAL A 66 -11.31 9.75 8.22
CA VAL A 66 -10.96 9.22 6.90
C VAL A 66 -9.57 8.61 6.92
N ILE A 67 -9.48 7.33 6.53
CA ILE A 67 -8.21 6.63 6.33
C ILE A 67 -7.79 6.78 4.86
N GLY A 68 -6.57 7.28 4.66
CA GLY A 68 -5.83 7.18 3.42
C GLY A 68 -4.59 6.31 3.61
N ALA A 69 -4.25 5.51 2.62
CA ALA A 69 -3.07 4.67 2.67
C ALA A 69 -2.35 4.63 1.32
N ASP A 70 -1.03 4.49 1.39
CA ASP A 70 -0.20 4.25 0.22
C ASP A 70 0.87 3.21 0.51
N THR A 71 1.35 2.51 -0.54
CA THR A 71 2.30 1.40 -0.40
C THR A 71 3.18 1.31 -1.61
N GLU A 72 4.49 1.30 -1.39
CA GLU A 72 5.48 1.22 -2.45
C GLU A 72 6.56 0.16 -2.15
N VAL A 73 7.09 -0.40 -3.23
CA VAL A 73 8.25 -1.29 -3.21
C VAL A 73 9.50 -0.47 -3.46
N VAL A 74 10.52 -0.64 -2.63
CA VAL A 74 11.78 0.13 -2.71
C VAL A 74 12.96 -0.81 -2.79
N LEU A 75 13.79 -0.65 -3.80
CA LEU A 75 15.05 -1.38 -3.98
C LEU A 75 16.15 -0.39 -4.34
N ASP A 76 17.25 -0.35 -3.57
CA ASP A 76 18.39 0.56 -3.80
C ASP A 76 17.94 2.04 -3.94
N ASP A 77 17.04 2.51 -3.05
CA ASP A 77 16.42 3.84 -3.06
C ASP A 77 15.54 4.17 -4.29
N GLU A 78 15.39 3.23 -5.22
CA GLU A 78 14.43 3.33 -6.32
C GLU A 78 13.05 2.84 -5.88
N VAL A 79 12.03 3.65 -6.13
CA VAL A 79 10.63 3.27 -5.91
C VAL A 79 10.12 2.55 -7.15
N PHE A 80 9.62 1.34 -6.94
CA PHE A 80 9.00 0.50 -7.96
C PHE A 80 7.48 0.69 -7.90
N GLY A 81 6.98 1.64 -8.67
CA GLY A 81 5.55 1.87 -8.81
C GLY A 81 4.80 0.71 -9.49
N LYS A 82 3.61 0.99 -9.97
CA LYS A 82 2.80 0.03 -10.73
C LYS A 82 3.38 -0.14 -12.15
N PRO A 83 3.52 -1.36 -12.66
CA PRO A 83 4.03 -1.59 -14.01
C PRO A 83 3.08 -1.01 -15.06
N VAL A 84 3.63 -0.39 -16.09
CA VAL A 84 2.85 0.22 -17.18
C VAL A 84 2.44 -0.80 -18.24
N ASP A 85 3.23 -1.88 -18.38
CA ASP A 85 2.98 -2.99 -19.31
C ASP A 85 3.68 -4.29 -18.89
N ALA A 86 3.53 -5.33 -19.66
CA ALA A 86 4.13 -6.65 -19.40
C ALA A 86 5.67 -6.64 -19.42
N ALA A 87 6.27 -5.83 -20.27
CA ALA A 87 7.74 -5.71 -20.37
C ALA A 87 8.28 -5.03 -19.11
N ASP A 88 7.60 -4.00 -18.64
CA ASP A 88 7.94 -3.29 -17.41
C ASP A 88 7.76 -4.18 -16.18
N ALA A 89 6.64 -4.93 -16.09
CA ALA A 89 6.43 -5.91 -15.03
C ALA A 89 7.56 -6.96 -14.98
N ALA A 90 7.95 -7.51 -16.14
CA ALA A 90 9.04 -8.46 -16.21
C ALA A 90 10.40 -7.84 -15.84
N ARG A 91 10.64 -6.58 -16.19
CA ARG A 91 11.84 -5.83 -15.81
C ARG A 91 11.90 -5.65 -14.29
N MET A 92 10.79 -5.24 -13.65
CA MET A 92 10.70 -5.09 -12.19
C MET A 92 10.99 -6.41 -11.49
N LEU A 93 10.35 -7.50 -11.89
CA LEU A 93 10.54 -8.83 -11.29
C LEU A 93 11.98 -9.35 -11.44
N ARG A 94 12.64 -9.13 -12.59
CA ARG A 94 14.07 -9.46 -12.75
C ARG A 94 14.96 -8.72 -11.77
N ARG A 95 14.66 -7.45 -11.52
CA ARG A 95 15.42 -6.64 -10.56
C ARG A 95 15.21 -7.08 -9.12
N LEU A 96 14.03 -7.58 -8.78
CA LEU A 96 13.70 -8.10 -7.44
C LEU A 96 14.20 -9.54 -7.22
N SER A 97 14.44 -10.30 -8.30
CA SER A 97 14.87 -11.70 -8.28
C SER A 97 16.13 -11.90 -7.44
N GLY A 98 16.12 -12.86 -6.51
CA GLY A 98 17.25 -13.21 -5.64
C GLY A 98 17.59 -12.16 -4.59
N ARG A 99 16.85 -11.06 -4.50
CA ARG A 99 17.19 -9.91 -3.66
C ARG A 99 16.21 -9.70 -2.51
N VAL A 100 16.68 -8.94 -1.53
CA VAL A 100 15.85 -8.35 -0.47
C VAL A 100 15.47 -6.95 -0.90
N HIS A 101 14.19 -6.63 -0.83
CA HIS A 101 13.64 -5.30 -1.07
C HIS A 101 12.75 -4.88 0.09
N ARG A 102 12.55 -3.59 0.22
CA ARG A 102 11.72 -2.98 1.26
C ARG A 102 10.34 -2.69 0.68
N VAL A 103 9.31 -2.95 1.48
CA VAL A 103 7.95 -2.47 1.23
C VAL A 103 7.59 -1.45 2.30
N VAL A 104 7.26 -0.26 1.87
CA VAL A 104 6.89 0.87 2.73
C VAL A 104 5.39 1.09 2.59
N SER A 105 4.67 1.02 3.70
CA SER A 105 3.24 1.35 3.78
C SER A 105 3.00 2.43 4.80
N VAL A 106 2.28 3.47 4.42
CA VAL A 106 1.88 4.55 5.32
C VAL A 106 0.36 4.65 5.34
N VAL A 107 -0.17 4.86 6.52
CA VAL A 107 -1.57 5.13 6.78
C VAL A 107 -1.71 6.46 7.49
N TRP A 108 -2.59 7.30 6.98
CA TRP A 108 -3.06 8.50 7.66
C TRP A 108 -4.52 8.33 8.03
N ALA A 109 -4.90 8.73 9.24
CA ALA A 109 -6.27 8.96 9.63
C ALA A 109 -6.43 10.45 9.90
N ILE A 110 -7.43 11.06 9.28
CA ILE A 110 -7.69 12.51 9.36
C ILE A 110 -9.15 12.74 9.73
N SER A 111 -9.38 13.63 10.67
CA SER A 111 -10.68 14.17 11.04
C SER A 111 -10.68 15.69 10.90
N ALA A 112 -11.80 16.37 11.23
CA ALA A 112 -11.89 17.83 11.17
C ALA A 112 -10.94 18.55 12.14
N GLY A 113 -10.49 17.90 13.20
CA GLY A 113 -9.68 18.53 14.26
C GLY A 113 -8.36 17.83 14.56
N ASP A 114 -8.10 16.69 13.93
CA ASP A 114 -6.93 15.88 14.27
C ASP A 114 -6.46 15.04 13.11
N GLU A 115 -5.16 14.77 13.05
CA GLU A 115 -4.57 13.86 12.07
C GLU A 115 -3.43 13.05 12.69
N GLU A 116 -3.41 11.76 12.38
CA GLU A 116 -2.40 10.83 12.87
C GLU A 116 -1.84 9.97 11.73
N ARG A 117 -0.58 9.55 11.89
CA ARG A 117 0.16 8.76 10.91
C ARG A 117 0.73 7.49 11.52
N ALA A 118 0.63 6.40 10.77
CA ALA A 118 1.37 5.17 11.04
C ALA A 118 2.22 4.76 9.84
N LEU A 119 3.44 4.27 10.11
CA LEU A 119 4.39 3.76 9.13
C LEU A 119 4.65 2.28 9.40
N SER A 120 4.66 1.47 8.36
CA SER A 120 5.10 0.08 8.40
C SER A 120 6.14 -0.16 7.32
N GLU A 121 7.29 -0.67 7.72
CA GLU A 121 8.35 -1.11 6.80
C GLU A 121 8.52 -2.62 6.92
N SER A 122 8.57 -3.31 5.79
CA SER A 122 8.75 -4.76 5.72
C SER A 122 9.84 -5.11 4.72
N MET A 123 10.67 -6.10 5.07
CA MET A 123 11.69 -6.64 4.20
C MET A 123 11.19 -7.93 3.57
N VAL A 124 11.15 -7.97 2.24
CA VAL A 124 10.73 -9.14 1.46
C VAL A 124 11.93 -9.67 0.69
N GLN A 125 12.21 -10.96 0.84
CA GLN A 125 13.27 -11.66 0.11
C GLN A 125 12.68 -12.56 -0.95
N PHE A 126 13.04 -12.33 -2.21
CA PHE A 126 12.71 -13.23 -3.31
C PHE A 126 13.75 -14.33 -3.48
N SER A 127 13.30 -15.48 -3.98
CA SER A 127 14.15 -16.51 -4.58
C SER A 127 14.72 -16.00 -5.91
N ASP A 128 15.77 -16.68 -6.41
CA ASP A 128 16.18 -16.50 -7.81
C ASP A 128 15.04 -16.94 -8.73
N LEU A 129 14.63 -16.07 -9.64
CA LEU A 129 13.57 -16.32 -10.61
C LEU A 129 14.16 -16.53 -12.01
N THR A 130 13.72 -17.57 -12.68
CA THR A 130 14.02 -17.77 -14.09
C THR A 130 13.15 -16.88 -14.98
N ASP A 131 13.61 -16.57 -16.18
CA ASP A 131 12.81 -15.83 -17.17
C ASP A 131 11.48 -16.54 -17.50
N ALA A 132 11.47 -17.88 -17.49
CA ALA A 132 10.26 -18.68 -17.70
C ALA A 132 9.23 -18.47 -16.56
N GLN A 133 9.68 -18.42 -15.30
CA GLN A 133 8.80 -18.15 -14.15
C GLN A 133 8.24 -16.72 -14.21
N ILE A 134 9.10 -15.74 -14.55
CA ILE A 134 8.68 -14.35 -14.70
C ILE A 134 7.63 -14.23 -15.82
N ALA A 135 7.89 -14.81 -17.00
CA ALA A 135 6.96 -14.78 -18.12
C ALA A 135 5.62 -15.44 -17.77
N ALA A 136 5.65 -16.62 -17.12
CA ALA A 136 4.45 -17.31 -16.70
C ALA A 136 3.64 -16.52 -15.66
N TYR A 137 4.30 -15.79 -14.77
CA TYR A 137 3.63 -14.95 -13.78
C TYR A 137 3.03 -13.69 -14.40
N VAL A 138 3.76 -13.02 -15.29
CA VAL A 138 3.27 -11.83 -16.00
C VAL A 138 2.03 -12.16 -16.84
N ALA A 139 1.97 -13.36 -17.44
CA ALA A 139 0.83 -13.83 -18.22
C ALA A 139 -0.46 -14.07 -17.39
N THR A 140 -0.38 -13.98 -16.05
CA THR A 140 -1.57 -14.13 -15.18
C THR A 140 -2.34 -12.85 -14.95
N ASP A 141 -1.85 -11.72 -15.46
CA ASP A 141 -2.31 -10.37 -15.19
C ASP A 141 -2.23 -9.93 -13.71
N GLU A 142 -1.81 -10.82 -12.80
CA GLU A 142 -1.66 -10.52 -11.37
C GLU A 142 -0.70 -9.35 -11.07
N PRO A 143 0.41 -9.12 -11.80
CA PRO A 143 1.33 -8.01 -11.58
C PRO A 143 0.70 -6.63 -11.69
N PHE A 144 -0.33 -6.46 -12.52
CA PHE A 144 -0.84 -5.14 -12.87
C PHE A 144 -1.58 -4.48 -11.71
N GLY A 145 -1.41 -3.15 -11.60
CA GLY A 145 -1.99 -2.34 -10.54
C GLY A 145 -1.36 -2.57 -9.15
N LYS A 146 -0.14 -3.14 -9.11
CA LYS A 146 0.59 -3.41 -7.87
C LYS A 146 2.00 -2.85 -7.92
N ALA A 147 2.41 -2.14 -6.88
CA ALA A 147 3.78 -1.68 -6.73
C ALA A 147 4.77 -2.87 -6.79
N GLY A 148 5.87 -2.72 -7.52
CA GLY A 148 6.86 -3.78 -7.72
C GLY A 148 6.37 -4.97 -8.55
N ALA A 149 5.21 -4.86 -9.19
CA ALA A 149 4.65 -5.89 -10.08
C ALA A 149 4.39 -7.25 -9.41
N TYR A 150 4.02 -7.30 -8.12
CA TYR A 150 3.67 -8.57 -7.47
C TYR A 150 2.61 -8.43 -6.37
N ALA A 151 1.96 -9.56 -6.04
CA ALA A 151 1.00 -9.68 -4.95
C ALA A 151 1.43 -10.78 -3.98
N ILE A 152 1.77 -10.41 -2.73
CA ILE A 152 2.21 -11.38 -1.70
C ILE A 152 1.16 -12.45 -1.41
N GLN A 153 -0.12 -12.11 -1.50
CA GLN A 153 -1.25 -13.03 -1.27
C GLN A 153 -1.63 -13.87 -2.49
N GLY A 154 -0.97 -13.64 -3.63
CA GLY A 154 -1.24 -14.34 -4.88
C GLY A 154 -0.18 -15.37 -5.23
N ARG A 155 -0.02 -15.62 -6.52
CA ARG A 155 0.97 -16.59 -7.04
C ARG A 155 2.40 -16.21 -6.73
N ALA A 156 2.69 -14.90 -6.59
CA ALA A 156 4.01 -14.43 -6.19
C ALA A 156 4.43 -14.89 -4.80
N ALA A 157 3.52 -15.37 -3.96
CA ALA A 157 3.88 -16.02 -2.69
C ALA A 157 4.92 -17.14 -2.87
N ALA A 158 4.90 -17.85 -4.02
CA ALA A 158 5.88 -18.88 -4.35
C ALA A 158 7.29 -18.35 -4.63
N PHE A 159 7.44 -17.05 -4.85
CA PHE A 159 8.74 -16.37 -5.08
C PHE A 159 9.38 -15.92 -3.76
N ILE A 160 8.59 -15.77 -2.69
CA ILE A 160 9.01 -15.16 -1.44
C ILE A 160 9.61 -16.22 -0.52
N ARG A 161 10.90 -16.08 -0.21
CA ARG A 161 11.63 -16.94 0.74
C ARG A 161 11.44 -16.50 2.18
N ARG A 162 11.35 -15.18 2.39
CA ARG A 162 11.27 -14.58 3.73
C ARG A 162 10.52 -13.27 3.67
N LEU A 163 9.70 -13.06 4.69
CA LEU A 163 9.11 -11.78 5.05
C LEU A 163 9.54 -11.45 6.48
N ASP A 164 10.03 -10.22 6.67
CA ASP A 164 10.33 -9.65 7.98
C ASP A 164 9.56 -8.34 8.11
N GLY A 165 8.51 -8.32 8.95
CA GLY A 165 7.60 -7.21 9.10
C GLY A 165 6.12 -7.59 8.95
N SER A 166 5.30 -6.65 8.46
CA SER A 166 3.85 -6.76 8.37
C SER A 166 3.39 -7.38 7.05
N TYR A 167 2.80 -8.58 7.10
CA TYR A 167 2.16 -9.19 5.92
C TYR A 167 1.05 -8.29 5.35
N SER A 168 0.17 -7.79 6.23
CA SER A 168 -0.92 -6.89 5.82
C SER A 168 -0.40 -5.55 5.29
N GLY A 169 0.75 -5.08 5.80
CA GLY A 169 1.46 -3.91 5.28
C GLY A 169 1.92 -4.14 3.84
N VAL A 170 2.52 -5.30 3.55
CA VAL A 170 2.92 -5.66 2.18
C VAL A 170 1.72 -5.81 1.25
N MET A 171 0.58 -6.27 1.75
CA MET A 171 -0.68 -6.28 0.99
C MET A 171 -1.25 -4.89 0.69
N GLY A 172 -0.90 -3.87 1.50
CA GLY A 172 -1.27 -2.49 1.26
C GLY A 172 -1.99 -1.75 2.40
N LEU A 173 -2.23 -2.39 3.55
CA LEU A 173 -2.77 -1.77 4.76
C LEU A 173 -2.24 -2.50 6.00
N PRO A 174 -1.28 -1.92 6.74
CA PRO A 174 -0.72 -2.53 7.95
C PRO A 174 -1.76 -2.51 9.08
N LEU A 175 -2.38 -3.66 9.35
CA LEU A 175 -3.55 -3.74 10.24
C LEU A 175 -3.22 -3.43 11.69
N HIS A 176 -2.08 -3.88 12.22
CA HIS A 176 -1.67 -3.58 13.59
C HIS A 176 -1.53 -2.07 13.80
N GLU A 177 -0.80 -1.42 12.91
CA GLU A 177 -0.56 0.02 12.94
C GLU A 177 -1.86 0.80 12.71
N THR A 178 -2.71 0.33 11.78
CA THR A 178 -4.03 0.95 11.53
C THR A 178 -4.94 0.85 12.74
N ALA A 179 -5.02 -0.32 13.38
CA ALA A 179 -5.83 -0.50 14.58
C ALA A 179 -5.31 0.35 15.76
N THR A 180 -3.99 0.50 15.87
CA THR A 180 -3.37 1.34 16.90
C THR A 180 -3.68 2.81 16.66
N LEU A 181 -3.55 3.27 15.43
CA LEU A 181 -3.83 4.64 15.01
C LEU A 181 -5.31 5.00 15.25
N LEU A 182 -6.23 4.10 14.92
CA LEU A 182 -7.67 4.35 15.11
C LEU A 182 -8.09 4.48 16.58
N ARG A 183 -7.37 3.85 17.51
CA ARG A 183 -7.62 4.05 18.96
C ARG A 183 -7.39 5.48 19.43
N HIS A 184 -6.58 6.25 18.72
CA HIS A 184 -6.40 7.67 19.02
C HIS A 184 -7.69 8.48 18.79
N PHE A 185 -8.45 8.11 17.76
CA PHE A 185 -9.71 8.79 17.40
C PHE A 185 -10.94 8.26 18.17
N ASP A 186 -10.89 7.08 18.74
CA ASP A 186 -11.93 6.49 19.58
C ASP A 186 -11.31 5.95 20.90
N PRO A 187 -11.07 6.81 21.87
CA PRO A 187 -10.38 6.46 23.11
C PRO A 187 -11.21 5.61 24.08
N ARG A 188 -12.32 4.97 23.64
CA ARG A 188 -13.15 4.08 24.46
C ARG A 188 -12.62 2.66 24.55
#